data_8ac312b809eabe0772b6b2a19fcb06c3
#
_entry.id   8ac312b809eabe0772b6b2a19fcb06c3
#
_cell.length_a   1.000
_cell.length_b   1.000
_cell.length_c   1.000
_cell.angle_alpha   90.00
_cell.angle_beta   90.00
_cell.angle_gamma   90.00
#
_symmetry.space_group_name_H-M   'P 1'
#
loop_
_entity.id
_entity.type
_entity.pdbx_description
1 polymer ?
#
loop_
_entity_poly.entity_id
_entity_poly.type
_entity_poly.pdbx_seq_one_letter_code
_entity_poly.pdbx_strand_id
1 'polypeptide(L)' 'MGKKERLLEYLRQYGSITSFEAFSELFDTRLSDTIYRLEKDGYSFKRDVIKKVGYLGKPISFYKYTLEVKDET' A
#
# COMPACT_ATOMS: atom_id res chain seq x y z
N MET A 1 12.87 12.01 6.50
CA MET A 1 11.83 11.64 5.52
C MET A 1 10.67 10.99 6.25
N GLY A 2 9.47 11.48 6.05
CA GLY A 2 8.29 10.97 6.73
C GLY A 2 7.73 9.70 6.10
N LYS A 3 6.81 9.05 6.81
CA LYS A 3 6.18 7.81 6.31
C LYS A 3 5.47 8.01 4.99
N LYS A 4 4.75 9.13 4.83
CA LYS A 4 4.03 9.42 3.59
C LYS A 4 4.99 9.57 2.42
N GLU A 5 6.10 10.26 2.64
CA GLU A 5 7.08 10.46 1.58
C GLU A 5 7.74 9.16 1.15
N ARG A 6 8.09 8.31 2.12
CA ARG A 6 8.66 6.99 1.82
C ARG A 6 7.68 6.14 1.01
N LEU A 7 6.43 6.17 1.41
CA LEU A 7 5.40 5.39 0.72
C LEU A 7 5.21 5.91 -0.71
N LEU A 8 5.17 7.22 -0.88
CA LEU A 8 5.03 7.80 -2.23
C LEU A 8 6.21 7.45 -3.12
N GLU A 9 7.42 7.49 -2.59
CA GLU A 9 8.60 7.09 -3.34
C GLU A 9 8.52 5.64 -3.79
N TYR A 10 8.13 4.76 -2.87
CA TYR A 10 7.95 3.35 -3.18
C TYR A 10 6.90 3.15 -4.25
N LEU A 11 5.78 3.84 -4.14
CA LEU A 11 4.69 3.73 -5.10
C LEU A 11 5.06 4.28 -6.47
N ARG A 12 5.88 5.33 -6.51
CA ARG A 12 6.37 5.86 -7.79
C ARG A 12 7.26 4.85 -8.49
N GLN A 13 8.03 4.10 -7.72
CA GLN A 13 8.97 3.13 -8.28
C GLN A 13 8.29 1.82 -8.65
N TYR A 14 7.39 1.33 -7.82
CA TYR A 14 6.78 0.01 -8.01
C TYR A 14 5.30 0.03 -8.38
N GLY A 15 4.64 1.13 -8.19
CA GLY A 15 3.24 1.31 -8.57
C GLY A 15 2.23 0.84 -7.54
N SER A 16 2.59 -0.11 -6.70
CA SER A 16 1.66 -0.66 -5.71
C SER A 16 2.42 -1.16 -4.49
N ILE A 17 1.69 -1.37 -3.41
CA ILE A 17 2.27 -1.87 -2.17
C ILE A 17 1.26 -2.75 -1.43
N THR A 18 1.75 -3.83 -0.83
CA THR A 18 0.96 -4.65 0.08
C THR A 18 1.37 -4.36 1.52
N SER A 19 0.56 -4.83 2.47
CA SER A 19 0.91 -4.68 3.88
C SER A 19 2.22 -5.40 4.23
N PHE A 20 2.50 -6.52 3.58
CA PHE A 20 3.77 -7.22 3.78
C PHE A 20 4.95 -6.42 3.28
N GLU A 21 4.81 -5.82 2.10
CA GLU A 21 5.86 -4.98 1.55
C GLU A 21 6.08 -3.73 2.40
N ALA A 22 5.01 -3.14 2.89
CA ALA A 22 5.14 -1.98 3.77
C ALA A 22 5.90 -2.34 5.03
N PHE A 23 5.63 -3.49 5.61
CA PHE A 23 6.34 -3.92 6.80
C PHE A 23 7.81 -4.24 6.51
N SER A 24 8.08 -5.02 5.46
CA SER A 24 9.44 -5.47 5.17
C SER A 24 10.34 -4.39 4.58
N GLU A 25 9.78 -3.51 3.75
CA GLU A 25 10.58 -2.51 3.05
C GLU A 25 10.59 -1.15 3.75
N LEU A 26 9.48 -0.78 4.36
CA LEU A 26 9.32 0.53 4.97
C LEU A 26 9.16 0.48 6.49
N PHE A 27 9.12 -0.73 7.06
CA PHE A 27 8.87 -0.94 8.49
C PHE A 27 7.58 -0.28 8.96
N ASP A 28 6.61 -0.17 8.06
CA ASP A 28 5.32 0.45 8.36
C ASP A 28 4.30 -0.62 8.72
N THR A 29 3.90 -0.66 9.99
CA THR A 29 2.90 -1.61 10.47
C THR A 29 1.48 -1.06 10.36
N ARG A 30 1.33 0.19 9.93
CA ARG A 30 0.03 0.86 9.83
C ARG A 30 -0.18 1.42 8.43
N LEU A 31 0.00 0.57 7.44
CA LEU A 31 -0.12 0.99 6.06
C LEU A 31 -1.48 1.62 5.75
N SER A 32 -2.56 1.02 6.25
CA SER A 32 -3.90 1.54 5.97
C SER A 32 -4.08 2.98 6.49
N ASP A 33 -3.48 3.29 7.63
CA ASP A 33 -3.54 4.65 8.17
C ASP A 33 -2.77 5.63 7.30
N THR A 34 -1.60 5.23 6.85
CA THR A 34 -0.79 6.07 5.95
C THR A 34 -1.51 6.30 4.63
N ILE A 35 -2.13 5.25 4.07
CA ILE A 35 -2.92 5.36 2.85
C ILE A 35 -4.08 6.34 3.05
N TYR A 36 -4.78 6.23 4.19
CA TYR A 36 -5.88 7.13 4.49
C TYR A 36 -5.44 8.59 4.52
N ARG A 37 -4.29 8.85 5.13
CA ARG A 37 -3.74 10.20 5.18
C ARG A 37 -3.40 10.74 3.79
N LEU A 38 -2.85 9.89 2.94
CA LEU A 38 -2.57 10.29 1.57
C LEU A 38 -3.84 10.55 0.79
N GLU A 39 -4.87 9.77 1.02
CA GLU A 39 -6.16 10.01 0.38
C GLU A 39 -6.73 11.37 0.79
N LYS A 40 -6.55 11.76 2.03
CA LYS A 40 -6.94 13.09 2.49
C LYS A 40 -6.15 14.19 1.81
N ASP A 41 -4.91 13.91 1.44
CA ASP A 41 -4.06 14.86 0.73
C ASP A 41 -4.40 14.95 -0.77
N GLY A 42 -5.33 14.14 -1.25
CA GLY A 42 -5.79 14.19 -2.63
C GLY A 42 -5.34 13.03 -3.50
N TYR A 43 -4.63 12.07 -2.95
CA TYR A 43 -4.21 10.88 -3.72
C TYR A 43 -5.32 9.86 -3.77
N SER A 44 -5.37 9.12 -4.86
CA SER A 44 -6.36 8.05 -5.04
C SER A 44 -5.66 6.70 -5.09
N PHE A 45 -6.27 5.70 -4.46
CA PHE A 45 -5.72 4.36 -4.43
C PHE A 45 -6.77 3.34 -4.82
N LYS A 46 -6.35 2.34 -5.57
CA LYS A 46 -7.16 1.17 -5.86
C LYS A 46 -6.80 0.09 -4.85
N ARG A 47 -7.82 -0.53 -4.27
CA ARG A 47 -7.62 -1.60 -3.29
C ARG A 47 -8.02 -2.93 -3.91
N ASP A 48 -7.11 -3.89 -3.86
CA ASP A 48 -7.37 -5.26 -4.30
C ASP A 48 -7.12 -6.20 -3.13
N VAL A 49 -7.96 -7.22 -3.01
CA VAL A 49 -7.77 -8.25 -1.99
C VAL A 49 -6.96 -9.38 -2.61
N ILE A 50 -5.83 -9.68 -1.99
CA ILE A 50 -4.97 -10.79 -2.40
C ILE A 50 -5.22 -11.93 -1.45
N LYS A 51 -5.56 -13.10 -1.98
CA LYS A 51 -5.79 -14.30 -1.18
C LYS A 51 -4.70 -15.30 -1.49
N LYS A 52 -4.09 -15.83 -0.45
CA LYS A 52 -3.04 -16.84 -0.58
C LYS A 52 -3.23 -17.91 0.48
N VAL A 53 -2.65 -19.08 0.21
CA VAL A 53 -2.60 -20.15 1.19
C VAL A 53 -1.36 -19.91 2.06
N GLY A 54 -1.58 -19.72 3.34
CA GLY A 54 -0.51 -19.47 4.29
C GLY A 54 0.07 -20.77 4.84
N TYR A 55 0.85 -20.60 5.90
CA TYR A 55 1.47 -21.74 6.58
C TYR A 55 0.40 -22.69 7.11
N LEU A 56 0.64 -23.98 7.00
CA LEU A 56 -0.28 -25.05 7.39
C LEU A 56 -1.59 -25.06 6.59
N GLY A 57 -1.57 -24.51 5.38
CA GLY A 57 -2.74 -24.53 4.51
C GLY A 57 -3.85 -23.61 4.90
N LYS A 58 -3.62 -22.71 5.85
CA LYS A 58 -4.65 -21.74 6.26
C LYS A 58 -4.73 -20.60 5.28
N PRO A 59 -5.94 -20.22 4.84
CA PRO A 59 -6.07 -19.09 3.92
C PRO A 59 -5.73 -17.77 4.63
N ILE A 60 -4.98 -16.93 3.94
CA ILE A 60 -4.69 -15.58 4.41
C ILE A 60 -5.12 -14.60 3.34
N SER A 61 -5.51 -13.41 3.76
CA SER A 61 -5.85 -12.35 2.83
C SER A 61 -5.23 -11.04 3.30
N PHE A 62 -4.89 -10.20 2.33
CA PHE A 62 -4.36 -8.88 2.63
C PHE A 62 -4.68 -7.96 1.47
N TYR A 63 -4.55 -6.67 1.70
CA TYR A 63 -4.86 -5.67 0.68
C TYR A 63 -3.61 -5.26 -0.08
N LYS A 64 -3.77 -5.05 -1.37
CA LYS A 64 -2.79 -4.43 -2.22
C LYS A 64 -3.33 -3.06 -2.61
N TYR A 65 -2.55 -2.03 -2.35
CA TYR A 65 -2.91 -0.66 -2.68
C TYR A 65 -2.12 -0.23 -3.91
N THR A 66 -2.82 0.21 -4.93
CA THR A 66 -2.20 0.71 -6.15
C THR A 66 -2.46 2.20 -6.24
N LEU A 67 -1.39 2.98 -6.38
CA LEU A 67 -1.53 4.42 -6.54
C LEU A 67 -2.11 4.71 -7.93
N GLU A 68 -3.26 5.36 -7.95
CA GLU A 68 -3.85 5.81 -9.19
C GLU A 68 -3.27 7.16 -9.54
N VAL A 69 -2.73 7.27 -10.75
CA VAL A 69 -2.19 8.53 -11.19
C VAL A 69 -3.32 9.52 -11.33
N LYS A 70 -3.19 10.65 -10.66
CA LYS A 70 -4.16 11.70 -10.76
C LYS A 70 -4.14 12.24 -12.18
N ASP A 71 -5.27 12.19 -12.85
CA ASP A 71 -5.36 12.71 -14.18
C ASP A 71 -5.33 14.24 -14.14
N GLU A 72 -4.27 14.79 -14.64
CA GLU A 72 -4.04 16.24 -14.59
C GLU A 72 -4.45 16.96 -15.85
N THR A 73 -5.42 16.47 -16.52
CA THR A 73 -5.89 17.15 -17.71
C THR A 73 -6.51 18.52 -17.39
#